data_d0151d5a2b5d4e40fcaee26a30842bde
#
_entry.id   d0151d5a2b5d4e40fcaee26a30842bde
#
_cell.length_a   1.000
_cell.length_b   1.000
_cell.length_c   1.000
_cell.angle_alpha   90.00
_cell.angle_beta   90.00
_cell.angle_gamma   90.00
#
_symmetry.space_group_name_H-M   'P 1'
#
loop_
_entity.id
_entity.type
_entity.pdbx_description
1 polymer ?
#
loop_
_entity_poly.entity_id
_entity_poly.type
_entity_poly.pdbx_seq_one_letter_code
_entity_poly.pdbx_strand_id
1 'polypeptide(L)'
;MTRMRFFAALTLAASSLISNAQETVKEVAPAAPVPAQAIPANLENSVVKVFATLRRPDPYRPWSKAAPIEVSGSGVVIEGNRILTNAHVVGYASQVEIQASQAGDKVSATVVAVARDIDLAILKLDDESFFKTHAPVKRASVLPKVRDQVFAYGYPTGGNSLSITKGIVSRIEFVGYSLDTSGLRIQVDAAINQGNSGGPAIAEDKMVGLAFAGATNAQNIGYIIPNEEIELFLRDVADGKYDGKPALVVETQTLENPVLRAFLKLDKSVEGTVVQGTSQQDPASPLKEWDVITRIGNSPIDNQAMVKLGDNLRVRFHYRVQQLARNGKVPLTIVRDGKTLEVQAPVSAGRKLLIPDLNGGYPSYFIYGPIVFSRATAEFTSYLAGNAGALNAYSYIGSPLVTRRGDAPSAEREELVVVSSPFFPHKLVSGYSNRFGAVIASINEVPVRSLAHMVALLRDAKDEMIVIHFDQRGGENLVVRRKEMVDATESILTDNGIRMQGTKDLMDIWNKK
;
A
#
# COMPACT_ATOMS: atom_id res chain seq x y z
N MET A 1 57.16 22.56 -20.73
CA MET A 1 58.42 22.37 -20.01
C MET A 1 58.26 21.18 -19.10
N THR A 2 58.60 19.95 -19.51
CA THR A 2 59.89 19.26 -19.38
C THR A 2 60.22 18.91 -17.93
N ARG A 3 60.16 17.65 -17.56
CA ARG A 3 61.06 16.50 -17.45
C ARG A 3 60.47 15.45 -16.54
N MET A 4 60.19 14.24 -16.80
CA MET A 4 60.91 13.03 -17.26
C MET A 4 62.18 12.65 -16.44
N ARG A 5 62.20 11.36 -16.03
CA ARG A 5 63.28 10.44 -15.62
C ARG A 5 63.24 9.99 -14.15
N PHE A 6 63.66 8.78 -13.68
CA PHE A 6 64.20 7.55 -14.31
C PHE A 6 64.14 6.41 -13.27
N PHE A 7 63.94 5.18 -13.70
CA PHE A 7 64.43 3.88 -13.29
C PHE A 7 65.28 3.71 -12.01
N ALA A 8 64.98 2.62 -11.24
CA ALA A 8 65.98 1.59 -10.97
C ALA A 8 65.37 0.29 -10.46
N ALA A 9 65.59 -0.80 -11.14
CA ALA A 9 65.36 -2.18 -10.74
C ALA A 9 66.49 -2.59 -9.75
N LEU A 10 66.09 -3.42 -8.76
CA LEU A 10 67.01 -4.21 -7.97
C LEU A 10 66.50 -5.65 -7.84
N THR A 11 67.12 -6.51 -8.65
CA THR A 11 67.08 -7.98 -8.49
C THR A 11 68.04 -8.40 -7.39
N LEU A 12 67.57 -9.16 -6.41
CA LEU A 12 68.43 -10.01 -5.61
C LEU A 12 67.83 -11.40 -5.44
N ALA A 13 68.53 -12.37 -5.94
CA ALA A 13 68.26 -13.79 -5.79
C ALA A 13 68.63 -14.25 -4.37
N ALA A 14 67.80 -15.10 -3.79
CA ALA A 14 68.20 -16.02 -2.73
C ALA A 14 67.46 -17.34 -2.94
N SER A 15 68.25 -18.34 -3.27
CA SER A 15 67.88 -19.73 -3.49
C SER A 15 67.70 -20.47 -2.18
N SER A 16 66.92 -21.56 -2.26
CA SER A 16 66.96 -22.80 -1.49
C SER A 16 66.29 -22.80 -0.09
N LEU A 17 65.19 -23.46 -0.03
CA LEU A 17 64.98 -24.77 0.62
C LEU A 17 63.53 -25.20 0.43
N ILE A 18 63.33 -26.08 -0.56
CA ILE A 18 62.02 -26.77 -0.74
C ILE A 18 62.11 -28.03 0.11
N SER A 19 61.37 -28.06 1.21
CA SER A 19 61.05 -29.30 1.93
C SER A 19 59.73 -29.78 1.37
N ASN A 20 59.74 -30.95 0.72
CA ASN A 20 58.57 -31.67 0.24
C ASN A 20 57.75 -32.16 1.43
N ALA A 21 56.58 -31.53 1.68
CA ALA A 21 55.48 -32.14 2.37
C ALA A 21 54.38 -32.39 1.32
N GLN A 22 54.30 -33.64 0.84
CA GLN A 22 53.17 -34.12 0.08
C GLN A 22 51.99 -34.32 1.06
N GLU A 23 51.14 -33.30 1.22
CA GLU A 23 49.78 -33.51 1.74
C GLU A 23 48.93 -34.14 0.63
N THR A 24 48.58 -35.39 0.84
CA THR A 24 47.57 -36.09 0.04
C THR A 24 46.23 -35.40 0.19
N VAL A 25 45.86 -34.56 -0.79
CA VAL A 25 44.50 -34.04 -0.95
C VAL A 25 43.61 -35.24 -1.23
N LYS A 26 42.81 -35.67 -0.21
CA LYS A 26 41.70 -36.58 -0.43
C LYS A 26 40.72 -35.91 -1.35
N GLU A 27 40.61 -36.42 -2.56
CA GLU A 27 39.57 -36.10 -3.51
C GLU A 27 38.20 -36.38 -2.87
N VAL A 28 37.47 -35.32 -2.49
CA VAL A 28 36.09 -35.45 -2.01
C VAL A 28 35.25 -35.77 -3.23
N ALA A 29 34.76 -37.00 -3.30
CA ALA A 29 33.84 -37.40 -4.35
C ALA A 29 32.68 -36.39 -4.46
N PRO A 30 32.28 -35.98 -5.68
CA PRO A 30 31.15 -35.07 -5.86
C PRO A 30 29.92 -35.69 -5.21
N ALA A 31 29.27 -34.92 -4.33
CA ALA A 31 27.99 -35.29 -3.73
C ALA A 31 27.01 -35.68 -4.84
N ALA A 32 26.41 -36.85 -4.70
CA ALA A 32 25.40 -37.32 -5.64
C ALA A 32 24.33 -36.24 -5.83
N PRO A 33 23.90 -35.94 -7.07
CA PRO A 33 22.86 -34.96 -7.31
C PRO A 33 21.61 -35.35 -6.53
N VAL A 34 21.16 -34.47 -5.65
CA VAL A 34 19.87 -34.60 -4.97
C VAL A 34 18.82 -34.75 -6.10
N PRO A 35 17.99 -35.81 -6.09
CA PRO A 35 17.01 -35.99 -7.15
C PRO A 35 16.13 -34.74 -7.21
N ALA A 36 16.09 -34.12 -8.38
CA ALA A 36 15.16 -33.03 -8.65
C ALA A 36 13.75 -33.62 -8.43
N GLN A 37 13.04 -33.11 -7.42
CA GLN A 37 11.64 -33.48 -7.24
C GLN A 37 10.91 -33.13 -8.55
N ALA A 38 10.29 -34.14 -9.16
CA ALA A 38 9.53 -33.98 -10.38
C ALA A 38 8.37 -33.00 -10.08
N ILE A 39 8.44 -31.80 -10.67
CA ILE A 39 7.37 -30.80 -10.57
C ILE A 39 6.14 -31.40 -11.23
N PRO A 40 4.94 -31.37 -10.60
CA PRO A 40 3.73 -31.84 -11.22
C PRO A 40 3.52 -31.12 -12.56
N ALA A 41 3.42 -31.83 -13.65
CA ALA A 41 3.28 -31.31 -15.02
C ALA A 41 2.11 -30.32 -15.21
N ASN A 42 1.20 -30.22 -14.23
CA ASN A 42 0.03 -29.34 -14.23
C ASN A 42 0.27 -27.96 -13.60
N LEU A 43 1.33 -27.76 -12.80
CA LEU A 43 1.52 -26.51 -12.06
C LEU A 43 1.90 -25.34 -12.99
N GLU A 44 2.76 -25.60 -13.96
CA GLU A 44 3.20 -24.59 -14.92
C GLU A 44 2.03 -24.06 -15.78
N ASN A 45 1.05 -24.92 -16.08
CA ASN A 45 -0.14 -24.55 -16.84
C ASN A 45 -1.10 -23.64 -16.03
N SER A 46 -0.95 -23.62 -14.70
CA SER A 46 -1.78 -22.76 -13.83
C SER A 46 -1.20 -21.36 -13.65
N VAL A 47 0.02 -21.12 -14.16
CA VAL A 47 0.69 -19.80 -14.07
C VAL A 47 0.55 -19.09 -15.41
N VAL A 48 0.06 -17.86 -15.37
CA VAL A 48 -0.20 -17.05 -16.56
C VAL A 48 0.62 -15.76 -16.54
N LYS A 49 0.96 -15.26 -17.71
CA LYS A 49 1.48 -13.91 -17.89
C LYS A 49 0.30 -12.94 -17.95
N VAL A 50 0.36 -11.87 -17.19
CA VAL A 50 -0.65 -10.80 -17.15
C VAL A 50 -0.09 -9.58 -17.86
N PHE A 51 -0.86 -9.02 -18.79
CA PHE A 51 -0.59 -7.76 -19.48
C PHE A 51 -1.65 -6.76 -19.08
N ALA A 52 -1.24 -5.55 -18.74
CA ALA A 52 -2.19 -4.49 -18.41
C ALA A 52 -1.76 -3.15 -19.00
N THR A 53 -2.73 -2.43 -19.58
CA THR A 53 -2.57 -1.04 -20.00
C THR A 53 -3.13 -0.14 -18.91
N LEU A 54 -2.26 0.53 -18.15
CA LEU A 54 -2.63 1.35 -17.01
C LEU A 54 -2.89 2.79 -17.44
N ARG A 55 -3.94 3.40 -16.89
CA ARG A 55 -4.31 4.81 -17.06
C ARG A 55 -4.45 5.46 -15.69
N ARG A 56 -3.33 5.78 -15.06
CA ARG A 56 -3.31 6.40 -13.72
C ARG A 56 -3.91 7.82 -13.73
N PRO A 57 -4.42 8.33 -12.60
CA PRO A 57 -4.77 9.75 -12.49
C PRO A 57 -3.55 10.63 -12.77
N ASP A 58 -3.78 11.75 -13.46
CA ASP A 58 -2.76 12.79 -13.62
C ASP A 58 -2.84 13.73 -12.41
N PRO A 59 -1.81 13.83 -11.57
CA PRO A 59 -1.86 14.63 -10.36
C PRO A 59 -1.96 16.13 -10.60
N TYR A 60 -1.54 16.62 -11.79
CA TYR A 60 -1.66 18.03 -12.19
C TYR A 60 -2.92 18.36 -12.98
N ARG A 61 -3.52 17.36 -13.60
CA ARG A 61 -4.68 17.50 -14.48
C ARG A 61 -5.77 16.52 -14.04
N PRO A 62 -6.44 16.81 -12.92
CA PRO A 62 -7.41 15.88 -12.34
C PRO A 62 -8.57 15.52 -13.28
N TRP A 63 -8.81 16.33 -14.31
CA TRP A 63 -9.78 16.07 -15.38
C TRP A 63 -9.28 15.04 -16.42
N SER A 64 -8.03 14.61 -16.35
CA SER A 64 -7.39 13.77 -17.35
C SER A 64 -6.75 12.54 -16.72
N LYS A 65 -6.55 11.53 -17.54
CA LYS A 65 -5.76 10.35 -17.17
C LYS A 65 -4.36 10.53 -17.72
N ALA A 66 -3.36 10.06 -16.98
CA ALA A 66 -1.98 10.00 -17.47
C ALA A 66 -1.88 9.20 -18.79
N ALA A 67 -0.80 9.39 -19.52
CA ALA A 67 -0.54 8.59 -20.72
C ALA A 67 -0.61 7.08 -20.40
N PRO A 68 -1.11 6.24 -21.31
CA PRO A 68 -1.17 4.80 -21.10
C PRO A 68 0.25 4.23 -20.91
N ILE A 69 0.38 3.34 -19.96
CA ILE A 69 1.62 2.61 -19.67
C ILE A 69 1.32 1.12 -19.74
N GLU A 70 2.05 0.40 -20.57
CA GLU A 70 1.99 -1.05 -20.62
C GLU A 70 2.88 -1.65 -19.54
N VAL A 71 2.33 -2.57 -18.77
CA VAL A 71 3.03 -3.33 -17.75
C VAL A 71 2.74 -4.81 -17.94
N SER A 72 3.66 -5.65 -17.47
CA SER A 72 3.42 -7.08 -17.40
C SER A 72 3.80 -7.61 -16.02
N GLY A 73 3.10 -8.66 -15.62
CA GLY A 73 3.31 -9.40 -14.38
C GLY A 73 2.90 -10.85 -14.57
N SER A 74 2.71 -11.52 -13.47
CA SER A 74 2.26 -12.90 -13.42
C SER A 74 0.90 -13.01 -12.75
N GLY A 75 0.24 -14.14 -12.95
CA GLY A 75 -0.99 -14.52 -12.27
C GLY A 75 -1.03 -16.01 -12.08
N VAL A 76 -1.92 -16.46 -11.20
CA VAL A 76 -2.13 -17.87 -10.92
C VAL A 76 -3.61 -18.21 -10.93
N VAL A 77 -3.97 -19.31 -11.58
CA VAL A 77 -5.34 -19.83 -11.58
C VAL A 77 -5.67 -20.36 -10.19
N ILE A 78 -6.77 -19.88 -9.63
CA ILE A 78 -7.32 -20.30 -8.34
C ILE A 78 -8.74 -20.83 -8.50
N GLU A 79 -9.29 -21.42 -7.44
CA GLU A 79 -10.64 -21.98 -7.44
C GLU A 79 -11.69 -20.95 -7.83
N GLY A 80 -12.76 -21.43 -8.48
CA GLY A 80 -13.89 -20.59 -8.92
C GLY A 80 -13.65 -19.87 -10.24
N ASN A 81 -12.84 -20.44 -11.14
CA ASN A 81 -12.55 -19.88 -12.47
C ASN A 81 -12.04 -18.43 -12.38
N ARG A 82 -11.04 -18.21 -11.54
CA ARG A 82 -10.47 -16.89 -11.27
C ARG A 82 -8.95 -16.93 -11.40
N ILE A 83 -8.37 -15.78 -11.68
CA ILE A 83 -6.92 -15.60 -11.65
C ILE A 83 -6.60 -14.61 -10.54
N LEU A 84 -5.69 -14.99 -9.65
CA LEU A 84 -5.14 -14.14 -8.63
C LEU A 84 -3.85 -13.49 -9.14
N THR A 85 -3.69 -12.19 -8.90
CA THR A 85 -2.49 -11.41 -9.22
C THR A 85 -2.28 -10.30 -8.20
N ASN A 86 -1.23 -9.49 -8.34
CA ASN A 86 -1.04 -8.32 -7.49
C ASN A 86 -1.85 -7.11 -7.97
N ALA A 87 -2.29 -6.29 -7.01
CA ALA A 87 -3.03 -5.06 -7.29
C ALA A 87 -2.20 -4.05 -8.09
N HIS A 88 -0.88 -3.94 -7.84
CA HIS A 88 -0.01 -3.02 -8.56
C HIS A 88 0.16 -3.38 -10.04
N VAL A 89 -0.06 -4.64 -10.44
CA VAL A 89 -0.01 -5.08 -11.85
C VAL A 89 -1.23 -4.57 -12.63
N VAL A 90 -2.41 -4.54 -12.01
CA VAL A 90 -3.68 -4.24 -12.70
C VAL A 90 -4.39 -2.99 -12.19
N GLY A 91 -3.80 -2.29 -11.23
CA GLY A 91 -4.37 -1.06 -10.68
C GLY A 91 -4.45 0.06 -11.72
N TYR A 92 -5.65 0.62 -11.93
CA TYR A 92 -5.97 1.58 -12.99
C TYR A 92 -5.87 1.01 -14.42
N ALA A 93 -5.98 -0.31 -14.59
CA ALA A 93 -5.98 -0.91 -15.92
C ALA A 93 -7.22 -0.47 -16.71
N SER A 94 -7.00 -0.04 -17.94
CA SER A 94 -8.03 0.17 -18.94
C SER A 94 -8.25 -1.08 -19.80
N GLN A 95 -7.25 -1.96 -19.84
CA GLN A 95 -7.27 -3.24 -20.52
C GLN A 95 -6.40 -4.23 -19.75
N VAL A 96 -6.87 -5.46 -19.60
CA VAL A 96 -6.11 -6.57 -19.05
C VAL A 96 -6.26 -7.77 -19.98
N GLU A 97 -5.14 -8.42 -20.27
CA GLU A 97 -5.09 -9.66 -21.03
C GLU A 97 -4.20 -10.65 -20.29
N ILE A 98 -4.49 -11.93 -20.43
CA ILE A 98 -3.61 -13.00 -19.93
C ILE A 98 -3.11 -13.86 -21.08
N GLN A 99 -1.97 -14.51 -20.87
CA GLN A 99 -1.40 -15.47 -21.79
C GLN A 99 -0.92 -16.69 -21.00
N ALA A 100 -1.36 -17.86 -21.41
CA ALA A 100 -0.89 -19.11 -20.82
C ALA A 100 0.56 -19.40 -21.23
N SER A 101 1.23 -20.29 -20.49
CA SER A 101 2.57 -20.75 -20.83
C SER A 101 2.59 -21.36 -22.23
N GLN A 102 3.54 -20.93 -23.07
CA GLN A 102 3.74 -21.40 -24.45
C GLN A 102 2.53 -21.16 -25.40
N ALA A 103 1.51 -20.41 -24.99
CA ALA A 103 0.40 -20.03 -25.88
C ALA A 103 0.77 -18.82 -26.74
N GLY A 104 0.29 -18.81 -28.01
CA GLY A 104 0.40 -17.65 -28.89
C GLY A 104 -0.65 -16.58 -28.60
N ASP A 105 -1.84 -17.01 -28.20
CA ASP A 105 -3.01 -16.15 -28.07
C ASP A 105 -3.14 -15.56 -26.66
N LYS A 106 -3.67 -14.35 -26.60
CA LYS A 106 -4.05 -13.67 -25.37
C LYS A 106 -5.55 -13.77 -25.16
N VAL A 107 -5.96 -13.90 -23.91
CA VAL A 107 -7.36 -13.92 -23.48
C VAL A 107 -7.67 -12.65 -22.71
N SER A 108 -8.77 -11.99 -23.07
CA SER A 108 -9.24 -10.79 -22.39
C SER A 108 -9.70 -11.10 -20.97
N ALA A 109 -9.40 -10.18 -20.04
CA ALA A 109 -9.72 -10.32 -18.64
C ALA A 109 -10.29 -9.03 -18.06
N THR A 110 -11.18 -9.18 -17.08
CA THR A 110 -11.76 -8.08 -16.31
C THR A 110 -11.30 -8.15 -14.86
N VAL A 111 -10.89 -7.01 -14.30
CA VAL A 111 -10.57 -6.89 -12.87
C VAL A 111 -11.88 -6.85 -12.09
N VAL A 112 -12.12 -7.84 -11.22
CA VAL A 112 -13.36 -7.94 -10.44
C VAL A 112 -13.20 -7.53 -8.98
N ALA A 113 -12.00 -7.61 -8.44
CA ALA A 113 -11.70 -7.14 -7.08
C ALA A 113 -10.24 -6.67 -6.97
N VAL A 114 -10.02 -5.61 -6.20
CA VAL A 114 -8.69 -5.06 -5.94
C VAL A 114 -8.58 -4.65 -4.48
N ALA A 115 -7.58 -5.17 -3.78
CA ALA A 115 -7.17 -4.78 -2.44
C ALA A 115 -5.76 -4.16 -2.50
N ARG A 116 -5.68 -2.84 -2.64
CA ARG A 116 -4.40 -2.13 -2.83
C ARG A 116 -3.53 -2.15 -1.61
N ASP A 117 -4.14 -2.08 -0.45
CA ASP A 117 -3.48 -2.05 0.86
C ASP A 117 -2.74 -3.36 1.20
N ILE A 118 -3.17 -4.49 0.62
CA ILE A 118 -2.51 -5.80 0.75
C ILE A 118 -1.94 -6.32 -0.57
N ASP A 119 -2.08 -5.54 -1.64
CA ASP A 119 -1.54 -5.80 -2.99
C ASP A 119 -2.07 -7.08 -3.64
N LEU A 120 -3.39 -7.33 -3.56
CA LEU A 120 -4.07 -8.45 -4.20
C LEU A 120 -5.14 -7.98 -5.19
N ALA A 121 -5.33 -8.73 -6.26
CA ALA A 121 -6.40 -8.51 -7.23
C ALA A 121 -6.89 -9.84 -7.82
N ILE A 122 -8.18 -9.87 -8.19
CA ILE A 122 -8.83 -11.00 -8.87
C ILE A 122 -9.22 -10.58 -10.28
N LEU A 123 -8.92 -11.44 -11.24
CA LEU A 123 -9.35 -11.33 -12.63
C LEU A 123 -10.37 -12.43 -12.95
N LYS A 124 -11.36 -12.06 -13.75
CA LYS A 124 -12.29 -12.95 -14.44
C LYS A 124 -11.97 -12.91 -15.93
N LEU A 125 -12.03 -14.06 -16.62
CA LEU A 125 -11.84 -14.14 -18.06
C LEU A 125 -13.16 -14.02 -18.79
N ASP A 126 -13.14 -13.42 -19.96
CA ASP A 126 -14.30 -13.34 -20.85
C ASP A 126 -14.61 -14.72 -21.45
N ASP A 127 -13.59 -15.54 -21.71
CA ASP A 127 -13.72 -16.92 -22.14
C ASP A 127 -13.34 -17.90 -21.00
N GLU A 128 -14.35 -18.45 -20.35
CA GLU A 128 -14.17 -19.43 -19.26
C GLU A 128 -13.72 -20.83 -19.75
N SER A 129 -13.72 -21.09 -21.08
CA SER A 129 -13.21 -22.35 -21.61
C SER A 129 -11.73 -22.56 -21.31
N PHE A 130 -10.99 -21.47 -21.06
CA PHE A 130 -9.61 -21.46 -20.60
C PHE A 130 -9.38 -22.40 -19.41
N PHE A 131 -10.27 -22.39 -18.44
CA PHE A 131 -10.12 -23.15 -17.19
C PHE A 131 -10.31 -24.68 -17.36
N LYS A 132 -10.79 -25.14 -18.52
CA LYS A 132 -10.90 -26.58 -18.80
C LYS A 132 -9.52 -27.25 -18.92
N THR A 133 -8.50 -26.50 -19.33
CA THR A 133 -7.13 -26.96 -19.54
C THR A 133 -6.14 -26.39 -18.52
N HIS A 134 -6.56 -25.38 -17.75
CA HIS A 134 -5.74 -24.67 -16.77
C HIS A 134 -6.36 -24.81 -15.37
N ALA A 135 -6.01 -25.91 -14.69
CA ALA A 135 -6.58 -26.23 -13.39
C ALA A 135 -6.07 -25.27 -12.28
N PRO A 136 -6.86 -25.04 -11.22
CA PRO A 136 -6.43 -24.21 -10.10
C PRO A 136 -5.29 -24.86 -9.34
N VAL A 137 -4.34 -24.04 -8.84
CA VAL A 137 -3.26 -24.49 -7.97
C VAL A 137 -3.82 -24.85 -6.60
N LYS A 138 -3.38 -26.00 -6.05
CA LYS A 138 -3.70 -26.39 -4.68
C LYS A 138 -3.00 -25.45 -3.70
N ARG A 139 -3.74 -24.85 -2.79
CA ARG A 139 -3.19 -23.95 -1.76
C ARG A 139 -2.88 -24.71 -0.47
N ALA A 140 -1.75 -24.37 0.18
CA ALA A 140 -1.42 -24.89 1.51
C ALA A 140 -2.38 -24.27 2.55
N SER A 141 -2.81 -25.09 3.51
CA SER A 141 -3.70 -24.65 4.61
C SER A 141 -2.92 -24.15 5.83
N VAL A 142 -1.61 -24.27 5.83
CA VAL A 142 -0.72 -23.85 6.93
C VAL A 142 0.45 -23.05 6.37
N LEU A 143 0.99 -22.17 7.21
CA LEU A 143 2.20 -21.42 6.88
C LEU A 143 3.39 -22.37 6.71
N PRO A 144 4.30 -22.10 5.76
CA PRO A 144 5.57 -22.80 5.67
C PRO A 144 6.43 -22.51 6.91
N LYS A 145 7.41 -23.34 7.17
CA LYS A 145 8.37 -23.12 8.25
C LYS A 145 9.59 -22.35 7.73
N VAL A 146 10.25 -21.63 8.63
CA VAL A 146 11.57 -21.07 8.33
C VAL A 146 12.52 -22.18 7.90
N ARG A 147 13.28 -21.97 6.82
CA ARG A 147 14.15 -22.89 6.09
C ARG A 147 13.44 -23.85 5.12
N ASP A 148 12.12 -23.88 5.04
CA ASP A 148 11.46 -24.65 3.98
C ASP A 148 11.86 -24.11 2.61
N GLN A 149 12.05 -25.02 1.65
CA GLN A 149 12.32 -24.65 0.27
C GLN A 149 11.07 -24.07 -0.38
N VAL A 150 11.27 -22.98 -1.13
CA VAL A 150 10.21 -22.31 -1.87
C VAL A 150 10.67 -22.06 -3.30
N PHE A 151 9.76 -22.30 -4.25
CA PHE A 151 9.93 -22.01 -5.66
C PHE A 151 8.97 -20.89 -6.06
N ALA A 152 9.48 -19.79 -6.57
CA ALA A 152 8.67 -18.71 -7.11
C ALA A 152 8.58 -18.85 -8.64
N TYR A 153 7.35 -18.91 -9.14
CA TYR A 153 7.03 -19.05 -10.55
C TYR A 153 6.56 -17.70 -11.09
N GLY A 154 6.98 -17.33 -12.29
CA GLY A 154 6.50 -16.10 -12.91
C GLY A 154 7.17 -15.78 -14.24
N TYR A 155 6.74 -14.66 -14.84
CA TYR A 155 7.23 -14.17 -16.12
C TYR A 155 8.02 -12.87 -15.89
N PRO A 156 9.35 -12.94 -15.69
CA PRO A 156 10.15 -11.75 -15.48
C PRO A 156 10.04 -10.81 -16.69
N THR A 157 10.16 -9.51 -16.44
CA THR A 157 10.04 -8.46 -17.46
C THR A 157 10.99 -8.72 -18.63
N GLY A 158 10.46 -8.66 -19.84
CA GLY A 158 11.20 -8.93 -21.08
C GLY A 158 11.28 -10.41 -21.47
N GLY A 159 10.82 -11.36 -20.63
CA GLY A 159 10.75 -12.79 -20.94
C GLY A 159 9.36 -13.24 -21.40
N ASN A 160 9.32 -14.19 -22.33
CA ASN A 160 8.09 -14.86 -22.76
C ASN A 160 7.97 -16.28 -22.19
N SER A 161 9.01 -16.77 -21.56
CA SER A 161 9.06 -18.10 -20.95
C SER A 161 8.86 -18.00 -19.44
N LEU A 162 8.18 -19.00 -18.87
CA LEU A 162 8.02 -19.13 -17.44
C LEU A 162 9.41 -19.30 -16.78
N SER A 163 9.66 -18.52 -15.74
CA SER A 163 10.86 -18.60 -14.93
C SER A 163 10.52 -19.20 -13.57
N ILE A 164 11.39 -20.05 -13.07
CA ILE A 164 11.29 -20.67 -11.76
C ILE A 164 12.55 -20.32 -10.98
N THR A 165 12.39 -19.60 -9.86
CA THR A 165 13.49 -19.30 -8.96
C THR A 165 13.32 -20.06 -7.66
N LYS A 166 14.44 -20.54 -7.09
CA LYS A 166 14.47 -21.34 -5.87
C LYS A 166 15.10 -20.57 -4.74
N GLY A 167 14.57 -20.70 -3.55
CA GLY A 167 15.12 -20.19 -2.31
C GLY A 167 14.54 -20.89 -1.09
N ILE A 168 14.72 -20.30 0.08
CA ILE A 168 14.15 -20.77 1.35
C ILE A 168 13.35 -19.68 2.04
N VAL A 169 12.45 -20.07 2.91
CA VAL A 169 11.78 -19.16 3.85
C VAL A 169 12.80 -18.65 4.85
N SER A 170 13.13 -17.35 4.79
CA SER A 170 14.08 -16.70 5.70
C SER A 170 13.44 -16.32 7.02
N ARG A 171 12.21 -15.75 6.97
CA ARG A 171 11.40 -15.37 8.14
C ARG A 171 9.94 -15.12 7.78
N ILE A 172 9.09 -15.13 8.81
CA ILE A 172 7.68 -14.77 8.69
C ILE A 172 7.40 -13.68 9.72
N GLU A 173 6.82 -12.57 9.27
CA GLU A 173 6.59 -11.39 10.10
C GLU A 173 5.19 -10.83 9.88
N PHE A 174 4.64 -10.20 10.92
CA PHE A 174 3.45 -9.37 10.82
C PHE A 174 3.90 -7.91 10.79
N VAL A 175 3.77 -7.26 9.63
CA VAL A 175 4.31 -5.93 9.34
C VAL A 175 3.26 -4.99 8.78
N GLY A 176 3.49 -3.69 8.91
CA GLY A 176 2.68 -2.67 8.23
C GLY A 176 2.95 -2.68 6.73
N TYR A 177 1.90 -2.60 5.93
CA TYR A 177 1.96 -2.46 4.48
C TYR A 177 1.76 -1.02 4.04
N SER A 178 0.85 -0.34 4.73
CA SER A 178 0.53 1.08 4.59
C SER A 178 0.38 1.70 5.98
N LEU A 179 -0.06 2.95 6.06
CA LEU A 179 -0.28 3.63 7.35
C LEU A 179 -1.32 2.91 8.23
N ASP A 180 -2.28 2.22 7.62
CA ASP A 180 -3.45 1.65 8.33
C ASP A 180 -3.58 0.15 8.18
N THR A 181 -2.82 -0.50 7.29
CA THR A 181 -2.95 -1.93 7.02
C THR A 181 -1.70 -2.67 7.38
N SER A 182 -1.87 -3.74 8.15
CA SER A 182 -0.81 -4.67 8.53
C SER A 182 -1.21 -6.09 8.19
N GLY A 183 -0.23 -6.97 7.98
CA GLY A 183 -0.49 -8.37 7.71
C GLY A 183 0.79 -9.20 7.72
N LEU A 184 0.62 -10.50 7.48
CA LEU A 184 1.75 -11.41 7.36
C LEU A 184 2.50 -11.20 6.04
N ARG A 185 3.82 -11.32 6.12
CA ARG A 185 4.72 -11.44 4.98
C ARG A 185 5.70 -12.59 5.23
N ILE A 186 5.94 -13.37 4.21
CA ILE A 186 7.00 -14.36 4.19
C ILE A 186 8.17 -13.77 3.42
N GLN A 187 9.31 -13.62 4.08
CA GLN A 187 10.55 -13.25 3.41
C GLN A 187 11.25 -14.49 2.91
N VAL A 188 11.73 -14.45 1.68
CA VAL A 188 12.50 -15.52 1.03
C VAL A 188 13.78 -14.95 0.40
N ASP A 189 14.77 -15.79 0.22
CA ASP A 189 16.00 -15.46 -0.52
C ASP A 189 15.94 -15.88 -2.00
N ALA A 190 14.79 -16.44 -2.45
CA ALA A 190 14.52 -16.64 -3.86
C ALA A 190 14.53 -15.29 -4.59
N ALA A 191 15.15 -15.23 -5.76
CA ALA A 191 15.18 -14.05 -6.60
C ALA A 191 13.76 -13.75 -7.14
N ILE A 192 13.08 -12.77 -6.53
CA ILE A 192 11.79 -12.24 -7.02
C ILE A 192 12.10 -10.96 -7.80
N ASN A 193 12.17 -11.09 -9.11
CA ASN A 193 12.44 -10.00 -10.03
C ASN A 193 11.13 -9.36 -10.52
N GLN A 194 11.25 -8.15 -11.07
CA GLN A 194 10.13 -7.47 -11.71
C GLN A 194 9.50 -8.36 -12.78
N GLY A 195 8.18 -8.55 -12.73
CA GLY A 195 7.41 -9.45 -13.58
C GLY A 195 7.04 -10.78 -12.90
N ASN A 196 7.78 -11.26 -11.89
CA ASN A 196 7.37 -12.42 -11.07
C ASN A 196 6.21 -12.08 -10.13
N SER A 197 5.96 -10.79 -9.89
CA SER A 197 4.82 -10.33 -9.10
C SER A 197 3.51 -10.91 -9.60
N GLY A 198 2.69 -11.46 -8.70
CA GLY A 198 1.42 -12.12 -9.00
C GLY A 198 1.56 -13.61 -9.33
N GLY A 199 2.76 -14.14 -9.44
CA GLY A 199 3.01 -15.57 -9.59
C GLY A 199 2.98 -16.33 -8.26
N PRO A 200 2.68 -17.64 -8.27
CA PRO A 200 2.63 -18.43 -7.05
C PRO A 200 4.02 -18.74 -6.48
N ALA A 201 4.09 -18.76 -5.17
CA ALA A 201 5.19 -19.35 -4.43
C ALA A 201 4.79 -20.73 -3.94
N ILE A 202 5.57 -21.74 -4.28
CA ILE A 202 5.27 -23.16 -4.09
C ILE A 202 6.24 -23.77 -3.09
N ALA A 203 5.71 -24.49 -2.10
CA ALA A 203 6.45 -25.39 -1.23
C ALA A 203 5.68 -26.71 -1.13
N GLU A 204 6.37 -27.86 -1.15
CA GLU A 204 5.74 -29.18 -1.08
C GLU A 204 4.55 -29.37 -2.05
N ASP A 205 4.74 -28.94 -3.32
CA ASP A 205 3.74 -29.00 -4.40
C ASP A 205 2.43 -28.23 -4.13
N LYS A 206 2.43 -27.33 -3.14
CA LYS A 206 1.29 -26.45 -2.82
C LYS A 206 1.71 -25.00 -2.84
N MET A 207 0.80 -24.15 -3.27
CA MET A 207 0.98 -22.73 -3.16
C MET A 207 0.96 -22.31 -1.68
N VAL A 208 2.02 -21.65 -1.22
CA VAL A 208 2.12 -21.06 0.13
C VAL A 208 1.79 -19.55 0.14
N GLY A 209 1.73 -18.95 -1.03
CA GLY A 209 1.35 -17.55 -1.19
C GLY A 209 1.67 -17.01 -2.58
N LEU A 210 1.53 -15.71 -2.74
CA LEU A 210 1.73 -14.97 -3.99
C LEU A 210 3.02 -14.16 -3.92
N ALA A 211 3.89 -14.31 -4.91
CA ALA A 211 5.11 -13.53 -5.02
C ALA A 211 4.78 -12.05 -5.25
N PHE A 212 5.54 -11.20 -4.58
CA PHE A 212 5.39 -9.76 -4.75
C PHE A 212 6.78 -9.12 -4.74
N ALA A 213 7.03 -8.13 -5.60
CA ALA A 213 8.36 -7.59 -5.83
C ALA A 213 9.03 -7.12 -4.52
N GLY A 214 10.29 -7.49 -4.38
CA GLY A 214 11.09 -7.17 -3.19
C GLY A 214 11.40 -5.68 -3.01
N ALA A 215 11.99 -5.36 -1.87
CA ALA A 215 12.47 -4.02 -1.56
C ALA A 215 13.47 -3.54 -2.62
N THR A 216 13.20 -2.40 -3.24
CA THR A 216 14.00 -1.81 -4.34
C THR A 216 15.47 -1.54 -3.98
N ASN A 217 15.84 -1.62 -2.70
CA ASN A 217 17.17 -1.29 -2.19
C ASN A 217 17.89 -2.47 -1.50
N ALA A 218 17.38 -3.71 -1.60
CA ALA A 218 18.02 -4.87 -0.99
C ALA A 218 18.19 -6.00 -2.02
N GLN A 219 19.39 -6.54 -2.12
CA GLN A 219 19.66 -7.71 -2.97
C GLN A 219 19.22 -8.99 -2.26
N ASN A 220 18.63 -9.93 -3.00
CA ASN A 220 18.21 -11.24 -2.53
C ASN A 220 17.16 -11.22 -1.39
N ILE A 221 16.28 -10.23 -1.39
CA ILE A 221 15.13 -10.18 -0.50
C ILE A 221 13.86 -10.16 -1.33
N GLY A 222 13.18 -11.30 -1.37
CA GLY A 222 11.84 -11.43 -1.93
C GLY A 222 10.79 -11.53 -0.83
N TYR A 223 9.57 -11.11 -1.14
CA TYR A 223 8.43 -11.23 -0.23
C TYR A 223 7.30 -12.00 -0.90
N ILE A 224 6.57 -12.75 -0.08
CA ILE A 224 5.40 -13.52 -0.46
C ILE A 224 4.23 -13.06 0.41
N ILE A 225 3.08 -12.82 -0.21
CA ILE A 225 1.79 -12.64 0.46
C ILE A 225 1.28 -14.04 0.79
N PRO A 226 1.20 -14.47 2.06
CA PRO A 226 0.83 -15.83 2.40
C PRO A 226 -0.66 -16.12 2.16
N ASN A 227 -0.99 -17.41 2.10
CA ASN A 227 -2.37 -17.85 1.88
C ASN A 227 -3.36 -17.33 2.92
N GLU A 228 -2.94 -17.11 4.17
CA GLU A 228 -3.76 -16.52 5.23
C GLU A 228 -4.30 -15.14 4.83
N GLU A 229 -3.47 -14.33 4.19
CA GLU A 229 -3.87 -13.01 3.68
C GLU A 229 -4.78 -13.15 2.46
N ILE A 230 -4.47 -14.10 1.57
CA ILE A 230 -5.28 -14.41 0.39
C ILE A 230 -6.67 -14.90 0.81
N GLU A 231 -6.77 -15.76 1.83
CA GLU A 231 -8.05 -16.24 2.36
C GLU A 231 -8.89 -15.14 2.99
N LEU A 232 -8.26 -14.21 3.71
CA LEU A 232 -8.94 -13.03 4.24
C LEU A 232 -9.53 -12.20 3.10
N PHE A 233 -8.73 -11.93 2.08
CA PHE A 233 -9.15 -11.20 0.88
C PHE A 233 -10.29 -11.89 0.13
N LEU A 234 -10.16 -13.20 -0.15
CA LEU A 234 -11.19 -13.96 -0.88
C LEU A 234 -12.53 -14.03 -0.13
N ARG A 235 -12.51 -14.05 1.19
CA ARG A 235 -13.72 -13.99 2.02
C ARG A 235 -14.35 -12.61 2.02
N ASP A 236 -13.53 -11.58 2.08
CA ASP A 236 -14.00 -10.18 2.09
C ASP A 236 -14.70 -9.83 0.77
N VAL A 237 -14.11 -10.19 -0.36
CA VAL A 237 -14.67 -9.88 -1.68
C VAL A 237 -15.77 -10.85 -2.16
N ALA A 238 -16.24 -11.75 -1.32
CA ALA A 238 -17.27 -12.73 -1.70
C ALA A 238 -18.62 -12.08 -2.02
N ASP A 239 -18.92 -10.92 -1.46
CA ASP A 239 -20.08 -10.09 -1.76
C ASP A 239 -19.89 -9.12 -2.93
N GLY A 240 -18.71 -9.15 -3.58
CA GLY A 240 -18.35 -8.30 -4.71
C GLY A 240 -17.66 -6.99 -4.33
N LYS A 241 -17.37 -6.77 -3.02
CA LYS A 241 -16.74 -5.55 -2.54
C LYS A 241 -15.57 -5.86 -1.61
N TYR A 242 -14.49 -5.11 -1.72
CA TYR A 242 -13.40 -5.12 -0.75
C TYR A 242 -13.65 -4.05 0.31
N ASP A 243 -13.91 -4.46 1.54
CA ASP A 243 -14.14 -3.56 2.67
C ASP A 243 -12.88 -3.27 3.48
N GLY A 244 -11.86 -4.11 3.35
CA GLY A 244 -10.57 -4.00 4.05
C GLY A 244 -10.45 -4.86 5.30
N LYS A 245 -9.25 -4.92 5.84
CA LYS A 245 -8.94 -5.79 6.98
C LYS A 245 -9.40 -5.18 8.30
N PRO A 246 -10.06 -5.95 9.18
CA PRO A 246 -10.44 -5.45 10.49
C PRO A 246 -9.20 -5.09 11.32
N ALA A 247 -9.19 -3.88 11.85
CA ALA A 247 -8.15 -3.34 12.71
C ALA A 247 -8.72 -2.84 14.04
N LEU A 248 -7.99 -3.09 15.12
CA LEU A 248 -8.28 -2.52 16.42
C LEU A 248 -7.68 -1.11 16.46
N VAL A 249 -8.54 -0.09 16.55
CA VAL A 249 -8.12 1.31 16.58
C VAL A 249 -7.73 1.68 18.01
N VAL A 250 -6.56 1.24 18.45
CA VAL A 250 -6.00 1.56 19.76
C VAL A 250 -4.47 1.62 19.65
N GLU A 251 -3.88 2.64 20.26
CA GLU A 251 -2.44 2.71 20.41
C GLU A 251 -2.03 1.97 21.68
N THR A 252 -0.98 1.16 21.55
CA THR A 252 -0.48 0.38 22.68
C THR A 252 1.03 0.54 22.82
N GLN A 253 1.52 0.39 24.05
CA GLN A 253 2.94 0.33 24.34
C GLN A 253 3.30 -0.99 25.02
N THR A 254 4.56 -1.40 24.90
CA THR A 254 5.08 -2.64 25.52
C THR A 254 5.09 -2.52 27.04
N LEU A 255 4.96 -3.67 27.71
CA LEU A 255 4.96 -3.75 29.18
C LEU A 255 6.31 -4.27 29.72
N GLU A 256 7.39 -4.03 28.99
CA GLU A 256 8.74 -4.48 29.37
C GLU A 256 9.38 -3.63 30.48
N ASN A 257 8.99 -2.36 30.59
CA ASN A 257 9.59 -1.43 31.55
C ASN A 257 9.12 -1.75 32.98
N PRO A 258 10.03 -2.04 33.93
CA PRO A 258 9.66 -2.40 35.28
C PRO A 258 9.02 -1.25 36.10
N VAL A 259 9.35 0.00 35.77
CA VAL A 259 8.74 1.18 36.44
C VAL A 259 7.29 1.36 36.01
N LEU A 260 7.00 1.13 34.70
CA LEU A 260 5.61 1.12 34.18
C LEU A 260 4.79 0.03 34.86
N ARG A 261 5.34 -1.19 35.01
CA ARG A 261 4.68 -2.28 35.72
C ARG A 261 4.39 -1.93 37.18
N ALA A 262 5.35 -1.30 37.88
CA ALA A 262 5.17 -0.85 39.24
C ALA A 262 4.12 0.27 39.37
N PHE A 263 4.11 1.21 38.41
CA PHE A 263 3.09 2.26 38.32
C PHE A 263 1.68 1.68 38.21
N LEU A 264 1.52 0.66 37.34
CA LEU A 264 0.26 -0.04 37.12
C LEU A 264 -0.05 -1.08 38.23
N LYS A 265 0.82 -1.23 39.24
CA LYS A 265 0.68 -2.17 40.37
C LYS A 265 0.44 -3.62 39.93
N LEU A 266 1.12 -4.04 38.85
CA LEU A 266 0.94 -5.36 38.24
C LEU A 266 1.80 -6.41 38.97
N ASP A 267 1.18 -7.57 39.20
CA ASP A 267 1.91 -8.77 39.59
C ASP A 267 2.88 -9.21 38.48
N LYS A 268 3.97 -9.89 38.89
CA LYS A 268 4.99 -10.36 37.94
C LYS A 268 4.45 -11.35 36.89
N SER A 269 3.37 -12.07 37.20
CA SER A 269 2.72 -13.04 36.32
C SER A 269 1.83 -12.39 35.25
N VAL A 270 1.47 -11.12 35.40
CA VAL A 270 0.65 -10.41 34.42
C VAL A 270 1.52 -9.98 33.24
N GLU A 271 1.26 -10.55 32.08
CA GLU A 271 1.86 -10.15 30.80
C GLU A 271 0.82 -9.49 29.91
N GLY A 272 1.27 -8.65 28.96
CA GLY A 272 0.38 -7.98 28.03
C GLY A 272 0.96 -6.71 27.43
N THR A 273 0.07 -5.91 26.84
CA THR A 273 0.38 -4.59 26.27
C THR A 273 -0.53 -3.52 26.86
N VAL A 274 -0.02 -2.32 27.05
CA VAL A 274 -0.73 -1.23 27.73
C VAL A 274 -1.39 -0.33 26.71
N VAL A 275 -2.67 -0.04 26.90
CA VAL A 275 -3.43 0.94 26.12
C VAL A 275 -2.95 2.35 26.44
N GLN A 276 -2.58 3.10 25.40
CA GLN A 276 -2.30 4.53 25.49
C GLN A 276 -3.61 5.31 25.33
N GLY A 277 -3.74 6.43 26.05
CA GLY A 277 -4.84 7.36 25.83
C GLY A 277 -4.67 8.02 24.48
N THR A 278 -5.64 7.87 23.59
CA THR A 278 -5.63 8.51 22.27
C THR A 278 -6.79 9.48 22.13
N SER A 279 -6.51 10.61 21.50
CA SER A 279 -7.54 11.57 21.05
C SER A 279 -8.46 11.03 19.96
N GLN A 280 -8.21 9.81 19.48
CA GLN A 280 -8.89 9.18 18.33
C GLN A 280 -9.61 7.89 18.70
N GLN A 281 -9.75 7.55 19.97
CA GLN A 281 -10.54 6.39 20.36
C GLN A 281 -12.02 6.60 20.00
N ASP A 282 -12.63 5.55 19.47
CA ASP A 282 -14.07 5.48 19.33
C ASP A 282 -14.69 5.71 20.73
N PRO A 283 -15.57 6.72 20.90
CA PRO A 283 -16.25 6.95 22.19
C PRO A 283 -17.00 5.72 22.72
N ALA A 284 -17.37 4.79 21.83
CA ALA A 284 -17.98 3.52 22.20
C ALA A 284 -16.98 2.43 22.60
N SER A 285 -15.67 2.70 22.54
CA SER A 285 -14.64 1.73 22.93
C SER A 285 -14.69 1.45 24.42
N PRO A 286 -14.75 0.18 24.86
CA PRO A 286 -14.68 -0.19 26.26
C PRO A 286 -13.26 -0.04 26.86
N LEU A 287 -12.24 0.14 25.99
CA LEU A 287 -10.84 0.29 26.39
C LEU A 287 -10.60 1.70 26.93
N LYS A 288 -9.77 1.78 27.97
CA LYS A 288 -9.36 3.04 28.61
C LYS A 288 -7.84 3.12 28.65
N GLU A 289 -7.32 4.34 28.77
CA GLU A 289 -5.91 4.57 29.06
C GLU A 289 -5.49 3.75 30.29
N TRP A 290 -4.30 3.15 30.21
CA TRP A 290 -3.70 2.29 31.22
C TRP A 290 -4.33 0.89 31.37
N ASP A 291 -5.31 0.50 30.58
CA ASP A 291 -5.72 -0.91 30.50
C ASP A 291 -4.55 -1.77 30.01
N VAL A 292 -4.38 -2.93 30.60
CA VAL A 292 -3.41 -3.92 30.12
C VAL A 292 -4.16 -5.02 29.37
N ILE A 293 -3.99 -5.10 28.05
CA ILE A 293 -4.56 -6.18 27.24
C ILE A 293 -3.68 -7.41 27.42
N THR A 294 -4.21 -8.43 28.11
CA THR A 294 -3.48 -9.65 28.45
C THR A 294 -3.77 -10.81 27.50
N ARG A 295 -4.95 -10.81 26.86
CA ARG A 295 -5.37 -11.87 25.92
C ARG A 295 -6.22 -11.32 24.79
N ILE A 296 -6.17 -11.99 23.66
CA ILE A 296 -7.09 -11.82 22.56
C ILE A 296 -7.72 -13.18 22.22
N GLY A 297 -9.03 -13.32 22.44
CA GLY A 297 -9.67 -14.64 22.52
C GLY A 297 -8.92 -15.56 23.49
N ASN A 298 -8.54 -16.75 23.03
CA ASN A 298 -7.78 -17.69 23.86
C ASN A 298 -6.24 -17.50 23.81
N SER A 299 -5.73 -16.53 23.03
CA SER A 299 -4.31 -16.32 22.86
C SER A 299 -3.76 -15.34 23.89
N PRO A 300 -2.82 -15.74 24.77
CA PRO A 300 -2.14 -14.81 25.66
C PRO A 300 -1.23 -13.86 24.88
N ILE A 301 -1.13 -12.63 25.36
CA ILE A 301 -0.28 -11.58 24.80
C ILE A 301 0.88 -11.37 25.76
N ASP A 302 2.11 -11.38 25.24
CA ASP A 302 3.30 -11.13 26.05
C ASP A 302 3.61 -9.62 26.18
N ASN A 303 4.65 -9.30 26.99
CA ASN A 303 5.04 -7.92 27.28
C ASN A 303 5.53 -7.11 26.06
N GLN A 304 5.78 -7.77 24.92
CA GLN A 304 6.16 -7.13 23.65
C GLN A 304 4.97 -7.01 22.68
N ALA A 305 3.73 -7.21 23.18
CA ALA A 305 2.51 -7.22 22.39
C ALA A 305 2.47 -8.34 21.34
N MET A 306 3.11 -9.48 21.62
CA MET A 306 3.19 -10.61 20.70
C MET A 306 2.31 -11.78 21.17
N VAL A 307 1.83 -12.57 20.20
CA VAL A 307 1.16 -13.86 20.41
C VAL A 307 1.96 -14.97 19.75
N LYS A 308 1.91 -16.17 20.31
CA LYS A 308 2.54 -17.34 19.71
C LYS A 308 1.64 -17.95 18.62
N LEU A 309 2.27 -18.33 17.50
CA LEU A 309 1.68 -19.13 16.42
C LEU A 309 2.48 -20.43 16.29
N GLY A 310 1.91 -21.54 16.77
CA GLY A 310 2.67 -22.79 16.88
C GLY A 310 3.87 -22.66 17.83
N ASP A 311 4.91 -23.47 17.62
CA ASP A 311 6.02 -23.59 18.57
C ASP A 311 7.10 -22.50 18.40
N ASN A 312 7.32 -22.03 17.18
CA ASN A 312 8.50 -21.23 16.84
C ASN A 312 8.21 -19.86 16.20
N LEU A 313 6.96 -19.44 16.08
CA LEU A 313 6.60 -18.17 15.47
C LEU A 313 5.89 -17.28 16.50
N ARG A 314 6.37 -16.05 16.65
CA ARG A 314 5.72 -14.98 17.40
C ARG A 314 5.40 -13.83 16.47
N VAL A 315 4.17 -13.33 16.54
CA VAL A 315 3.71 -12.19 15.74
C VAL A 315 2.95 -11.20 16.60
N ARG A 316 2.82 -9.97 16.16
CA ARG A 316 2.01 -8.96 16.86
C ARG A 316 0.58 -9.45 17.04
N PHE A 317 -0.03 -9.18 18.20
CA PHE A 317 -1.37 -9.65 18.54
C PHE A 317 -2.46 -9.16 17.56
N HIS A 318 -2.20 -8.08 16.82
CA HIS A 318 -3.06 -7.56 15.75
C HIS A 318 -3.35 -8.60 14.65
N TYR A 319 -2.47 -9.58 14.45
CA TYR A 319 -2.76 -10.73 13.60
C TYR A 319 -4.02 -11.48 14.04
N ARG A 320 -4.20 -11.68 15.36
CA ARG A 320 -5.39 -12.34 15.91
C ARG A 320 -6.64 -11.47 15.80
N VAL A 321 -6.51 -10.13 15.81
CA VAL A 321 -7.64 -9.23 15.54
C VAL A 321 -8.29 -9.57 14.21
N GLN A 322 -7.49 -9.69 13.15
CA GLN A 322 -7.98 -10.00 11.81
C GLN A 322 -8.66 -11.37 11.69
N GLN A 323 -8.23 -12.33 12.49
CA GLN A 323 -8.81 -13.68 12.51
C GLN A 323 -10.08 -13.80 13.37
N LEU A 324 -10.11 -13.11 14.50
CA LEU A 324 -11.15 -13.27 15.51
C LEU A 324 -12.27 -12.22 15.43
N ALA A 325 -12.09 -11.16 14.65
CA ALA A 325 -13.11 -10.15 14.48
C ALA A 325 -14.41 -10.75 13.94
N ARG A 326 -15.52 -10.47 14.63
CA ARG A 326 -16.86 -10.88 14.24
C ARG A 326 -17.84 -9.75 14.55
N ASN A 327 -18.71 -9.44 13.62
CA ASN A 327 -19.73 -8.39 13.79
C ASN A 327 -19.14 -7.04 14.27
N GLY A 328 -17.97 -6.66 13.71
CA GLY A 328 -17.30 -5.41 14.05
C GLY A 328 -16.69 -5.36 15.45
N LYS A 329 -16.46 -6.51 16.11
CA LYS A 329 -15.88 -6.59 17.46
C LYS A 329 -14.87 -7.72 17.59
N VAL A 330 -13.96 -7.59 18.57
CA VAL A 330 -12.99 -8.62 18.94
C VAL A 330 -12.99 -8.82 20.45
N PRO A 331 -12.99 -10.10 20.95
CA PRO A 331 -12.95 -10.38 22.39
C PRO A 331 -11.53 -10.16 22.95
N LEU A 332 -11.44 -9.36 24.00
CA LEU A 332 -10.20 -9.09 24.74
C LEU A 332 -10.38 -9.35 26.22
N THR A 333 -9.32 -9.87 26.86
CA THR A 333 -9.19 -9.89 28.31
C THR A 333 -8.24 -8.76 28.72
N ILE A 334 -8.67 -7.89 29.60
CA ILE A 334 -7.87 -6.77 30.09
C ILE A 334 -7.71 -6.81 31.62
N VAL A 335 -6.66 -6.16 32.10
CA VAL A 335 -6.52 -5.83 33.54
C VAL A 335 -6.64 -4.32 33.68
N ARG A 336 -7.61 -3.90 34.51
CA ARG A 336 -7.88 -2.50 34.88
C ARG A 336 -7.94 -2.39 36.40
N ASP A 337 -7.15 -1.53 37.00
CA ASP A 337 -7.11 -1.33 38.47
C ASP A 337 -6.95 -2.66 39.26
N GLY A 338 -6.12 -3.57 38.73
CA GLY A 338 -5.87 -4.89 39.32
C GLY A 338 -6.99 -5.91 39.10
N LYS A 339 -8.08 -5.57 38.38
CA LYS A 339 -9.21 -6.47 38.08
C LYS A 339 -9.15 -6.96 36.65
N THR A 340 -9.38 -8.26 36.47
CA THR A 340 -9.53 -8.86 35.14
C THR A 340 -10.93 -8.63 34.62
N LEU A 341 -11.06 -8.16 33.38
CA LEU A 341 -12.33 -7.87 32.70
C LEU A 341 -12.31 -8.47 31.30
N GLU A 342 -13.46 -9.02 30.88
CA GLU A 342 -13.69 -9.43 29.50
C GLU A 342 -14.44 -8.31 28.76
N VAL A 343 -13.93 -7.87 27.63
CA VAL A 343 -14.50 -6.79 26.84
C VAL A 343 -14.60 -7.15 25.36
N GLN A 344 -15.59 -6.57 24.68
CA GLN A 344 -15.75 -6.66 23.23
C GLN A 344 -15.31 -5.33 22.63
N ALA A 345 -14.07 -5.26 22.16
CA ALA A 345 -13.54 -4.04 21.57
C ALA A 345 -13.99 -3.88 20.12
N PRO A 346 -14.43 -2.68 19.70
CA PRO A 346 -14.81 -2.42 18.32
C PRO A 346 -13.60 -2.53 17.40
N VAL A 347 -13.82 -3.06 16.20
CA VAL A 347 -12.84 -3.07 15.10
C VAL A 347 -13.49 -2.46 13.87
N SER A 348 -12.69 -1.78 13.05
CA SER A 348 -13.13 -1.23 11.77
C SER A 348 -12.29 -1.80 10.64
N ALA A 349 -12.92 -2.00 9.49
CA ALA A 349 -12.22 -2.28 8.26
C ALA A 349 -11.79 -0.94 7.65
N GLY A 350 -10.48 -0.66 7.72
CA GLY A 350 -9.92 0.60 7.27
C GLY A 350 -10.19 1.80 8.21
N ARG A 351 -9.23 2.66 8.33
CA ARG A 351 -9.35 3.93 9.05
C ARG A 351 -9.80 5.02 8.07
N LYS A 352 -10.84 5.76 8.41
CA LYS A 352 -11.19 6.95 7.64
C LYS A 352 -10.11 7.99 7.87
N LEU A 353 -9.37 8.33 6.81
CA LEU A 353 -8.34 9.36 6.84
C LEU A 353 -8.83 10.66 6.22
N LEU A 354 -8.36 11.79 6.75
CA LEU A 354 -8.61 13.13 6.20
C LEU A 354 -7.99 13.26 4.79
N ILE A 355 -6.90 12.54 4.53
CA ILE A 355 -6.25 12.41 3.22
C ILE A 355 -6.33 10.93 2.81
N PRO A 356 -7.45 10.49 2.20
CA PRO A 356 -7.67 9.09 1.86
C PRO A 356 -6.99 8.71 0.55
N ASP A 357 -6.84 7.39 0.34
CA ASP A 357 -6.51 6.82 -0.96
C ASP A 357 -7.67 6.95 -1.95
N LEU A 358 -7.35 7.05 -3.24
CA LEU A 358 -8.34 7.01 -4.32
C LEU A 358 -8.95 5.63 -4.54
N ASN A 359 -8.35 4.58 -3.98
CA ASN A 359 -8.80 3.18 -4.11
C ASN A 359 -9.13 2.75 -5.54
N GLY A 360 -8.34 3.22 -6.53
CA GLY A 360 -8.57 2.93 -7.95
C GLY A 360 -9.49 3.90 -8.66
N GLY A 361 -10.10 4.84 -7.94
CA GLY A 361 -10.88 5.93 -8.50
C GLY A 361 -10.01 7.05 -9.08
N TYR A 362 -10.67 8.10 -9.56
CA TYR A 362 -10.03 9.32 -10.03
C TYR A 362 -10.40 10.48 -9.11
N PRO A 363 -9.53 11.50 -8.98
CA PRO A 363 -9.77 12.62 -8.07
C PRO A 363 -11.00 13.43 -8.49
N SER A 364 -11.82 13.83 -7.52
CA SER A 364 -12.83 14.86 -7.73
C SER A 364 -12.16 16.22 -7.90
N TYR A 365 -12.66 17.04 -8.83
CA TYR A 365 -12.12 18.36 -9.10
C TYR A 365 -13.22 19.37 -9.46
N PHE A 366 -12.90 20.64 -9.27
CA PHE A 366 -13.72 21.75 -9.69
C PHE A 366 -12.84 22.91 -10.18
N ILE A 367 -13.18 23.50 -11.31
CA ILE A 367 -12.47 24.63 -11.93
C ILE A 367 -13.29 25.89 -11.75
N TYR A 368 -12.67 26.93 -11.19
CA TYR A 368 -13.28 28.23 -10.98
C TYR A 368 -12.36 29.32 -11.51
N GLY A 369 -12.71 29.89 -12.67
CA GLY A 369 -11.78 30.71 -13.41
C GLY A 369 -10.45 29.98 -13.68
N PRO A 370 -9.30 30.61 -13.45
CA PRO A 370 -7.99 30.02 -13.70
C PRO A 370 -7.51 29.04 -12.60
N ILE A 371 -8.33 28.70 -11.61
CA ILE A 371 -7.94 27.91 -10.44
C ILE A 371 -8.61 26.54 -10.48
N VAL A 372 -7.82 25.48 -10.22
CA VAL A 372 -8.30 24.11 -10.12
C VAL A 372 -8.24 23.65 -8.67
N PHE A 373 -9.36 23.19 -8.17
CA PHE A 373 -9.49 22.64 -6.83
C PHE A 373 -9.75 21.14 -6.88
N SER A 374 -9.15 20.40 -5.96
CA SER A 374 -9.41 18.98 -5.78
C SER A 374 -9.39 18.62 -4.30
N ARG A 375 -9.95 17.45 -3.98
CA ARG A 375 -9.74 16.82 -2.69
C ARG A 375 -8.27 16.35 -2.59
N ALA A 376 -7.61 16.60 -1.47
CA ALA A 376 -6.30 16.01 -1.19
C ALA A 376 -6.43 14.49 -1.02
N THR A 377 -5.56 13.75 -1.70
CA THR A 377 -5.51 12.28 -1.63
C THR A 377 -4.10 11.78 -1.34
N ALA A 378 -3.97 10.54 -0.93
CA ALA A 378 -2.66 9.93 -0.67
C ALA A 378 -1.80 9.92 -1.95
N GLU A 379 -2.39 9.70 -3.12
CA GLU A 379 -1.69 9.75 -4.41
C GLU A 379 -1.17 11.16 -4.71
N PHE A 380 -1.99 12.21 -4.46
CA PHE A 380 -1.56 13.59 -4.64
C PHE A 380 -0.40 13.94 -3.69
N THR A 381 -0.50 13.59 -2.41
CA THR A 381 0.57 13.83 -1.44
C THR A 381 1.83 13.03 -1.73
N SER A 382 1.70 11.78 -2.20
CA SER A 382 2.83 10.94 -2.59
C SER A 382 3.57 11.51 -3.81
N TYR A 383 2.83 12.06 -4.75
CA TYR A 383 3.41 12.77 -5.89
C TYR A 383 4.25 13.98 -5.45
N LEU A 384 3.74 14.80 -4.52
CA LEU A 384 4.49 15.93 -3.94
C LEU A 384 5.72 15.44 -3.17
N ALA A 385 5.61 14.33 -2.43
CA ALA A 385 6.68 13.73 -1.64
C ALA A 385 7.79 13.09 -2.50
N GLY A 386 7.53 12.79 -3.77
CA GLY A 386 8.53 12.29 -4.72
C GLY A 386 9.72 13.25 -4.92
N ASN A 387 9.56 14.50 -4.49
CA ASN A 387 10.64 15.49 -4.40
C ASN A 387 10.93 15.82 -2.92
N ALA A 388 12.07 15.34 -2.40
CA ALA A 388 12.46 15.54 -1.00
C ALA A 388 12.53 17.04 -0.61
N GLY A 389 12.93 17.92 -1.53
CA GLY A 389 12.93 19.37 -1.31
C GLY A 389 11.52 19.93 -1.15
N ALA A 390 10.56 19.46 -1.92
CA ALA A 390 9.15 19.87 -1.80
C ALA A 390 8.56 19.44 -0.45
N LEU A 391 8.80 18.20 0.00
CA LEU A 391 8.31 17.72 1.29
C LEU A 391 8.82 18.59 2.44
N ASN A 392 10.12 18.94 2.43
CA ASN A 392 10.72 19.82 3.44
C ASN A 392 10.09 21.23 3.39
N ALA A 393 9.86 21.78 2.20
CA ALA A 393 9.21 23.08 2.05
C ALA A 393 7.77 23.06 2.61
N TYR A 394 6.96 22.05 2.28
CA TYR A 394 5.61 21.90 2.85
C TYR A 394 5.61 21.72 4.36
N SER A 395 6.58 20.99 4.91
CA SER A 395 6.77 20.84 6.36
C SER A 395 7.11 22.20 7.01
N TYR A 396 8.04 22.95 6.43
CA TYR A 396 8.48 24.26 6.94
C TYR A 396 7.32 25.28 7.01
N ILE A 397 6.47 25.34 6.00
CA ILE A 397 5.30 26.22 6.00
C ILE A 397 4.13 25.68 6.82
N GLY A 398 4.27 24.48 7.43
CA GLY A 398 3.23 23.86 8.25
C GLY A 398 2.01 23.41 7.45
N SER A 399 2.21 22.97 6.21
CA SER A 399 1.11 22.54 5.34
C SER A 399 0.33 21.36 5.93
N PRO A 400 -1.02 21.42 5.97
CA PRO A 400 -1.86 20.29 6.41
C PRO A 400 -1.62 19.00 5.63
N LEU A 401 -1.13 19.06 4.39
CA LEU A 401 -0.78 17.88 3.60
C LEU A 401 0.33 17.02 4.25
N VAL A 402 1.13 17.63 5.12
CA VAL A 402 2.19 16.94 5.87
C VAL A 402 1.78 16.74 7.32
N THR A 403 1.28 17.80 7.97
CA THR A 403 1.03 17.81 9.42
C THR A 403 -0.22 17.04 9.84
N ARG A 404 -1.18 16.81 8.91
CA ARG A 404 -2.47 16.14 9.19
C ARG A 404 -2.65 14.83 8.43
N ARG A 405 -1.57 14.23 7.97
CA ARG A 405 -1.62 13.02 7.13
C ARG A 405 -2.25 11.81 7.83
N GLY A 406 -2.13 11.73 9.15
CA GLY A 406 -2.69 10.64 9.96
C GLY A 406 -4.03 10.97 10.61
N ASP A 407 -4.59 12.16 10.39
CA ASP A 407 -5.80 12.58 11.05
C ASP A 407 -7.05 11.90 10.48
N ALA A 408 -8.05 11.72 11.35
CA ALA A 408 -9.40 11.37 10.92
C ALA A 408 -10.18 12.62 10.49
N PRO A 409 -11.20 12.48 9.61
CA PRO A 409 -12.13 13.56 9.32
C PRO A 409 -12.91 13.98 10.58
N SER A 410 -13.29 15.27 10.66
CA SER A 410 -14.18 15.80 11.68
C SER A 410 -15.37 16.52 11.05
N ALA A 411 -16.35 16.92 11.85
CA ALA A 411 -17.50 17.68 11.36
C ALA A 411 -17.09 19.06 10.79
N GLU A 412 -16.02 19.65 11.33
CA GLU A 412 -15.47 20.94 10.89
C GLU A 412 -14.55 20.80 9.67
N ARG A 413 -13.98 19.60 9.47
CA ARG A 413 -13.05 19.31 8.37
C ARG A 413 -13.18 17.86 7.90
N GLU A 414 -14.09 17.68 6.96
CA GLU A 414 -14.38 16.38 6.34
C GLU A 414 -13.29 15.96 5.34
N GLU A 415 -12.69 16.96 4.66
CA GLU A 415 -11.68 16.80 3.61
C GLU A 415 -10.69 17.98 3.64
N LEU A 416 -9.50 17.78 3.10
CA LEU A 416 -8.62 18.86 2.71
C LEU A 416 -8.85 19.19 1.23
N VAL A 417 -9.13 20.45 0.95
CA VAL A 417 -9.26 20.97 -0.43
C VAL A 417 -7.96 21.65 -0.83
N VAL A 418 -7.42 21.28 -1.98
CA VAL A 418 -6.14 21.77 -2.48
C VAL A 418 -6.27 22.47 -3.83
N VAL A 419 -5.39 23.42 -4.10
CA VAL A 419 -5.11 23.86 -5.46
C VAL A 419 -4.29 22.77 -6.14
N SER A 420 -4.92 21.99 -7.01
CA SER A 420 -4.32 20.74 -7.54
C SER A 420 -3.60 20.91 -8.88
N SER A 421 -3.64 22.10 -9.47
CA SER A 421 -2.95 22.42 -10.72
C SER A 421 -2.30 23.80 -10.61
N PRO A 422 -1.21 24.06 -11.32
CA PRO A 422 -0.78 25.43 -11.56
C PRO A 422 -1.93 26.27 -12.13
N PHE A 423 -1.98 27.54 -11.78
CA PHE A 423 -2.99 28.45 -12.35
C PHE A 423 -2.92 28.45 -13.87
N PHE A 424 -4.07 28.42 -14.52
CA PHE A 424 -4.12 28.70 -15.94
C PHE A 424 -3.65 30.15 -16.19
N PRO A 425 -2.78 30.39 -17.18
CA PRO A 425 -2.33 31.75 -17.53
C PRO A 425 -3.53 32.63 -17.86
N HIS A 426 -3.84 33.58 -16.97
CA HIS A 426 -4.96 34.48 -17.16
C HIS A 426 -4.76 35.77 -16.34
N LYS A 427 -5.31 36.91 -16.83
CA LYS A 427 -5.21 38.22 -16.16
C LYS A 427 -5.77 38.24 -14.74
N LEU A 428 -6.74 37.38 -14.42
CA LEU A 428 -7.39 37.29 -13.11
C LEU A 428 -6.46 36.82 -11.99
N VAL A 429 -5.37 36.19 -12.32
CA VAL A 429 -4.34 35.73 -11.35
C VAL A 429 -2.99 36.41 -11.58
N SER A 430 -2.96 37.44 -12.41
CA SER A 430 -1.74 38.22 -12.63
C SER A 430 -1.30 38.89 -11.32
N GLY A 431 -0.02 38.75 -10.99
CA GLY A 431 0.56 39.28 -9.75
C GLY A 431 0.45 38.37 -8.55
N TYR A 432 -0.32 37.28 -8.63
CA TYR A 432 -0.34 36.26 -7.59
C TYR A 432 0.70 35.17 -7.83
N SER A 433 1.30 34.68 -6.76
CA SER A 433 2.17 33.50 -6.82
C SER A 433 1.33 32.25 -7.09
N ASN A 434 1.91 31.28 -7.80
CA ASN A 434 1.28 29.99 -8.01
C ASN A 434 1.07 29.27 -6.67
N ARG A 435 -0.16 28.84 -6.41
CA ARG A 435 -0.58 28.19 -5.16
C ARG A 435 -0.72 26.67 -5.26
N PHE A 436 -0.07 26.05 -6.24
CA PHE A 436 -0.09 24.58 -6.38
C PHE A 436 0.26 23.88 -5.06
N GLY A 437 -0.58 22.94 -4.62
CA GLY A 437 -0.44 22.22 -3.37
C GLY A 437 -0.85 23.00 -2.11
N ALA A 438 -1.32 24.26 -2.24
CA ALA A 438 -1.85 24.98 -1.10
C ALA A 438 -3.22 24.47 -0.68
N VAL A 439 -3.45 24.31 0.62
CA VAL A 439 -4.72 23.87 1.19
C VAL A 439 -5.61 25.06 1.47
N ILE A 440 -6.88 24.99 1.08
CA ILE A 440 -7.87 26.05 1.31
C ILE A 440 -8.32 26.02 2.77
N ALA A 441 -8.24 27.16 3.45
CA ALA A 441 -8.76 27.34 4.80
C ALA A 441 -10.23 27.81 4.79
N SER A 442 -10.51 28.91 4.05
CA SER A 442 -11.84 29.51 4.02
C SER A 442 -12.12 30.23 2.70
N ILE A 443 -13.41 30.43 2.41
CA ILE A 443 -13.94 31.29 1.37
C ILE A 443 -14.75 32.40 2.06
N ASN A 444 -14.43 33.69 1.84
CA ASN A 444 -15.07 34.81 2.51
C ASN A 444 -15.23 34.59 4.02
N GLU A 445 -14.12 34.15 4.67
CA GLU A 445 -14.03 33.84 6.10
C GLU A 445 -14.83 32.59 6.56
N VAL A 446 -15.64 31.96 5.70
CA VAL A 446 -16.35 30.74 6.03
C VAL A 446 -15.40 29.54 5.88
N PRO A 447 -15.09 28.78 6.96
CA PRO A 447 -14.21 27.63 6.90
C PRO A 447 -14.67 26.56 5.89
N VAL A 448 -13.77 26.06 5.07
CA VAL A 448 -14.07 25.03 4.09
C VAL A 448 -13.98 23.65 4.76
N ARG A 449 -15.10 22.90 4.75
CA ARG A 449 -15.17 21.55 5.32
C ARG A 449 -14.81 20.45 4.33
N SER A 450 -15.26 20.61 3.06
CA SER A 450 -15.04 19.65 1.98
C SER A 450 -15.04 20.36 0.63
N LEU A 451 -14.64 19.66 -0.44
CA LEU A 451 -14.69 20.18 -1.80
C LEU A 451 -16.14 20.50 -2.22
N ALA A 452 -17.09 19.64 -1.87
CA ALA A 452 -18.51 19.87 -2.10
C ALA A 452 -19.02 21.13 -1.37
N HIS A 453 -18.60 21.34 -0.12
CA HIS A 453 -18.94 22.54 0.64
C HIS A 453 -18.35 23.80 0.01
N MET A 454 -17.09 23.75 -0.44
CA MET A 454 -16.45 24.89 -1.12
C MET A 454 -17.20 25.26 -2.39
N VAL A 455 -17.60 24.28 -3.22
CA VAL A 455 -18.38 24.54 -4.44
C VAL A 455 -19.72 25.21 -4.12
N ALA A 456 -20.40 24.76 -3.05
CA ALA A 456 -21.62 25.40 -2.59
C ALA A 456 -21.39 26.85 -2.12
N LEU A 457 -20.31 27.11 -1.38
CA LEU A 457 -19.95 28.49 -0.96
C LEU A 457 -19.70 29.40 -2.15
N LEU A 458 -18.98 28.92 -3.17
CA LEU A 458 -18.71 29.70 -4.39
C LEU A 458 -19.98 29.95 -5.21
N ARG A 459 -20.90 28.99 -5.29
CA ARG A 459 -22.20 29.11 -5.96
C ARG A 459 -23.09 30.17 -5.27
N ASP A 460 -23.20 30.06 -3.93
CA ASP A 460 -24.13 30.83 -3.13
C ASP A 460 -23.60 32.23 -2.74
N ALA A 461 -22.32 32.49 -3.01
CA ALA A 461 -21.70 33.78 -2.75
C ALA A 461 -22.44 34.89 -3.47
N LYS A 462 -22.80 35.97 -2.72
CA LYS A 462 -23.44 37.17 -3.25
C LYS A 462 -22.48 38.34 -3.35
N ASP A 463 -21.34 38.24 -2.68
CA ASP A 463 -20.32 39.29 -2.65
C ASP A 463 -19.72 39.51 -4.04
N GLU A 464 -19.36 40.76 -4.34
CA GLU A 464 -18.63 41.09 -5.55
C GLU A 464 -17.25 40.43 -5.58
N MET A 465 -16.59 40.39 -4.41
CA MET A 465 -15.27 39.84 -4.24
C MET A 465 -15.35 38.46 -3.53
N ILE A 466 -14.54 37.53 -4.00
CA ILE A 466 -14.27 36.26 -3.33
C ILE A 466 -12.87 36.31 -2.75
N VAL A 467 -12.75 36.08 -1.44
CA VAL A 467 -11.50 36.03 -0.73
C VAL A 467 -11.22 34.56 -0.40
N ILE A 468 -10.08 34.03 -0.87
CA ILE A 468 -9.63 32.65 -0.63
C ILE A 468 -8.45 32.69 0.32
N HIS A 469 -8.61 32.12 1.50
CA HIS A 469 -7.55 31.97 2.50
C HIS A 469 -6.95 30.56 2.43
N PHE A 470 -5.64 30.47 2.72
CA PHE A 470 -4.90 29.22 2.72
C PHE A 470 -4.47 28.81 4.13
N ASP A 471 -4.49 27.52 4.37
CA ASP A 471 -4.14 26.90 5.65
C ASP A 471 -2.64 26.54 5.67
N GLN A 472 -1.79 27.57 5.64
CA GLN A 472 -0.33 27.44 5.70
C GLN A 472 0.32 28.79 6.05
N ARG A 473 1.53 28.75 6.60
CA ARG A 473 2.27 29.97 6.94
C ARG A 473 2.74 30.71 5.69
N GLY A 474 2.65 32.05 5.73
CA GLY A 474 3.22 32.93 4.68
C GLY A 474 2.49 32.85 3.34
N GLY A 475 1.28 32.29 3.32
CA GLY A 475 0.44 32.28 2.12
C GLY A 475 -0.22 33.65 1.89
N GLU A 476 -0.06 34.26 0.70
CA GLU A 476 -0.90 35.39 0.32
C GLU A 476 -2.33 34.91 0.03
N ASN A 477 -3.32 35.69 0.42
CA ASN A 477 -4.70 35.41 0.11
C ASN A 477 -4.99 35.79 -1.35
N LEU A 478 -5.91 35.09 -2.00
CA LEU A 478 -6.40 35.46 -3.31
C LEU A 478 -7.70 36.26 -3.17
N VAL A 479 -7.76 37.43 -3.78
CA VAL A 479 -8.97 38.22 -3.88
C VAL A 479 -9.32 38.33 -5.35
N VAL A 480 -10.50 37.83 -5.73
CA VAL A 480 -10.93 37.79 -7.13
C VAL A 480 -12.36 38.30 -7.27
N ARG A 481 -12.67 38.88 -8.44
CA ARG A 481 -14.05 39.29 -8.74
C ARG A 481 -14.89 38.11 -9.16
N ARG A 482 -15.92 37.80 -8.37
CA ARG A 482 -16.81 36.65 -8.58
C ARG A 482 -17.33 36.55 -10.02
N LYS A 483 -17.88 37.65 -10.54
CA LYS A 483 -18.44 37.66 -11.90
C LYS A 483 -17.38 37.35 -12.95
N GLU A 484 -16.20 37.96 -12.84
CA GLU A 484 -15.12 37.77 -13.82
C GLU A 484 -14.60 36.32 -13.79
N MET A 485 -14.54 35.69 -12.61
CA MET A 485 -14.17 34.30 -12.47
C MET A 485 -15.16 33.36 -13.18
N VAL A 486 -16.46 33.59 -12.97
CA VAL A 486 -17.51 32.78 -13.62
C VAL A 486 -17.48 32.97 -15.13
N ASP A 487 -17.43 34.23 -15.59
CA ASP A 487 -17.44 34.59 -17.03
C ASP A 487 -16.21 34.03 -17.76
N ALA A 488 -15.03 33.97 -17.11
CA ALA A 488 -13.80 33.48 -17.71
C ALA A 488 -13.70 31.95 -17.74
N THR A 489 -14.49 31.24 -16.93
CA THR A 489 -14.35 29.80 -16.79
C THR A 489 -14.53 29.05 -18.12
N GLU A 490 -15.58 29.38 -18.88
CA GLU A 490 -15.90 28.71 -20.16
C GLU A 490 -14.77 28.87 -21.20
N SER A 491 -14.23 30.10 -21.34
CA SER A 491 -13.11 30.32 -22.27
C SER A 491 -11.85 29.55 -21.82
N ILE A 492 -11.56 29.52 -20.52
CA ILE A 492 -10.41 28.78 -19.98
C ILE A 492 -10.56 27.26 -20.23
N LEU A 493 -11.76 26.70 -20.04
CA LEU A 493 -12.02 25.29 -20.35
C LEU A 493 -11.78 25.01 -21.83
N THR A 494 -12.32 25.85 -22.71
CA THR A 494 -12.20 25.73 -24.18
C THR A 494 -10.74 25.80 -24.62
N ASP A 495 -10.00 26.83 -24.16
CA ASP A 495 -8.61 27.05 -24.54
C ASP A 495 -7.68 25.92 -24.08
N ASN A 496 -8.05 25.20 -23.03
CA ASN A 496 -7.28 24.08 -22.48
C ASN A 496 -7.82 22.69 -22.84
N GLY A 497 -8.84 22.60 -23.72
CA GLY A 497 -9.43 21.35 -24.16
C GLY A 497 -10.12 20.55 -23.04
N ILE A 498 -10.65 21.22 -22.04
CA ILE A 498 -11.29 20.63 -20.87
C ILE A 498 -12.80 20.55 -21.12
N ARG A 499 -13.37 19.35 -21.05
CA ARG A 499 -14.80 19.13 -21.35
C ARG A 499 -15.75 19.51 -20.23
N MET A 500 -15.31 19.37 -18.99
CA MET A 500 -16.17 19.51 -17.81
C MET A 500 -15.51 20.44 -16.81
N GLN A 501 -16.24 21.38 -16.27
CA GLN A 501 -15.79 22.29 -15.21
C GLN A 501 -15.47 21.55 -13.91
N GLY A 502 -16.14 20.44 -13.64
CA GLY A 502 -15.93 19.63 -12.46
C GLY A 502 -16.47 18.22 -12.62
N THR A 503 -16.21 17.37 -11.65
CA THR A 503 -16.80 16.04 -11.59
C THR A 503 -18.32 16.12 -11.43
N LYS A 504 -19.03 15.08 -11.86
CA LYS A 504 -20.50 15.08 -11.94
C LYS A 504 -21.17 15.48 -10.63
N ASP A 505 -20.72 14.91 -9.53
CA ASP A 505 -21.20 15.19 -8.17
C ASP A 505 -21.11 16.68 -7.80
N LEU A 506 -20.01 17.33 -8.16
CA LEU A 506 -19.78 18.76 -7.91
C LEU A 506 -20.57 19.64 -8.89
N MET A 507 -20.73 19.20 -10.13
CA MET A 507 -21.58 19.91 -11.09
C MET A 507 -23.07 19.83 -10.72
N ASP A 508 -23.52 18.73 -10.13
CA ASP A 508 -24.87 18.60 -9.59
C ASP A 508 -25.11 19.62 -8.43
N ILE A 509 -24.06 19.92 -7.63
CA ILE A 509 -24.11 20.99 -6.62
C ILE A 509 -24.09 22.37 -7.27
N TRP A 510 -23.14 22.63 -8.19
CA TRP A 510 -22.96 23.93 -8.84
C TRP A 510 -24.20 24.39 -9.60
N ASN A 511 -24.85 23.47 -10.31
CA ASN A 511 -26.04 23.73 -11.13
C ASN A 511 -27.38 23.72 -10.35
N LYS A 512 -27.33 23.43 -9.06
CA LYS A 512 -28.54 23.43 -8.22
C LYS A 512 -29.05 24.87 -8.08
N LYS A 513 -30.25 25.11 -8.60
CA LYS A 513 -30.96 26.41 -8.51
C LYS A 513 -31.46 26.67 -7.10
#